data_3fcf507f11e6ba72af9a84af89a9cd8d
#
_entry.id   3fcf507f11e6ba72af9a84af89a9cd8d
#
_cell.length_a   1.000
_cell.length_b   1.000
_cell.length_c   1.000
_cell.angle_alpha   90.00
_cell.angle_beta   90.00
_cell.angle_gamma   90.00
#
_symmetry.space_group_name_H-M   'P 1'
#
loop_
_entity.id
_entity.type
_entity.pdbx_description
1 polymer ?
#
loop_
_entity_poly.entity_id
_entity_poly.type
_entity_poly.pdbx_seq_one_letter_code
_entity_poly.pdbx_strand_id
1 'polypeptide(L)'
;LNHDQNNLIIRGNVIYGDSSNTDASFLNWVVNSLKDGQEIRVVNDQYNNPTWTKSMADIISLCIENDLSGIVHWGDADYLNRFDFAIKIAEKFELNSKLIKPIITTELNQPAPRPLKSGLKSDKLIEVLDVVPPSIDDCLDAILEKNAK
;
A
#
# COMPACT_ATOMS: atom_id res chain seq x y z
N LEU A 1 24.54 -14.34 2.86
CA LEU A 1 23.36 -15.11 2.47
C LEU A 1 23.84 -16.29 1.63
N ASN A 2 23.80 -17.49 2.21
CA ASN A 2 23.94 -18.72 1.43
C ASN A 2 22.73 -18.76 0.50
N HIS A 3 22.97 -18.52 -0.78
CA HIS A 3 21.93 -18.53 -1.80
C HIS A 3 21.69 -19.98 -2.21
N ASP A 4 20.70 -20.61 -1.60
CA ASP A 4 20.02 -21.71 -2.28
C ASP A 4 19.33 -21.08 -3.51
N GLN A 5 19.59 -21.60 -4.69
CA GLN A 5 19.04 -21.08 -5.95
C GLN A 5 17.50 -21.21 -6.00
N ASN A 6 16.92 -21.98 -5.08
CA ASN A 6 15.48 -22.20 -4.96
C ASN A 6 14.78 -21.18 -4.02
N ASN A 7 15.52 -20.27 -3.38
CA ASN A 7 14.90 -19.27 -2.52
C ASN A 7 14.21 -18.17 -3.35
N LEU A 8 13.00 -17.80 -2.93
CA LEU A 8 12.27 -16.65 -3.46
C LEU A 8 12.34 -15.47 -2.49
N ILE A 9 12.67 -14.30 -3.00
CA ILE A 9 12.60 -13.02 -2.28
C ILE A 9 11.58 -12.13 -2.97
N ILE A 10 10.47 -11.86 -2.28
CA ILE A 10 9.46 -10.93 -2.75
C ILE A 10 9.68 -9.59 -2.05
N ARG A 11 9.96 -8.55 -2.81
CA ARG A 11 10.03 -7.18 -2.29
C ARG A 11 8.68 -6.50 -2.49
N GLY A 12 8.01 -6.15 -1.39
CA GLY A 12 6.79 -5.37 -1.39
C GLY A 12 7.06 -3.90 -1.09
N ASN A 13 6.10 -3.06 -1.42
CA ASN A 13 6.12 -1.65 -1.06
C ASN A 13 5.21 -1.41 0.15
N VAL A 14 4.88 -0.16 0.48
CA VAL A 14 4.05 0.21 1.62
C VAL A 14 2.78 -0.65 1.69
N ILE A 15 2.76 -1.61 2.61
CA ILE A 15 1.64 -2.54 2.76
C ILE A 15 0.56 -1.90 3.62
N TYR A 16 -0.70 -2.01 3.19
CA TYR A 16 -1.86 -1.56 3.93
C TYR A 16 -2.96 -2.62 3.96
N GLY A 17 -3.84 -2.51 4.94
CA GLY A 17 -5.00 -3.40 5.07
C GLY A 17 -5.95 -2.92 6.18
N ASP A 18 -7.07 -3.60 6.29
CA ASP A 18 -8.19 -3.32 7.20
C ASP A 18 -8.14 -4.19 8.48
N SER A 19 -7.01 -4.35 9.09
CA SER A 19 -6.94 -5.13 10.34
C SER A 19 -7.62 -4.39 11.49
N SER A 20 -8.68 -4.95 12.04
CA SER A 20 -9.41 -4.41 13.19
C SER A 20 -8.56 -4.34 14.49
N ASN A 21 -7.38 -4.98 14.50
CA ASN A 21 -6.57 -5.17 15.70
C ASN A 21 -5.28 -4.33 15.70
N THR A 22 -5.09 -3.40 14.78
CA THR A 22 -3.87 -2.58 14.74
C THR A 22 -4.09 -1.21 14.10
N ASP A 23 -3.62 -0.17 14.78
CA ASP A 23 -3.50 1.18 14.22
C ASP A 23 -2.26 1.34 13.33
N ALA A 24 -1.48 0.29 13.15
CA ALA A 24 -0.24 0.32 12.37
C ALA A 24 -0.46 0.48 10.87
N SER A 25 -1.67 0.21 10.35
CA SER A 25 -2.01 0.41 8.94
C SER A 25 -2.28 1.88 8.64
N PHE A 26 -1.69 2.38 7.56
CA PHE A 26 -1.94 3.75 7.08
C PHE A 26 -3.45 3.99 6.82
N LEU A 27 -4.15 3.00 6.26
CA LEU A 27 -5.60 3.04 6.06
C LEU A 27 -6.34 3.26 7.39
N ASN A 28 -6.06 2.41 8.40
CA ASN A 28 -6.73 2.50 9.69
C ASN A 28 -6.44 3.83 10.39
N TRP A 29 -5.19 4.29 10.34
CA TRP A 29 -4.83 5.59 10.90
C TRP A 29 -5.62 6.74 10.27
N VAL A 30 -5.73 6.79 8.94
CA VAL A 30 -6.51 7.82 8.24
C VAL A 30 -7.98 7.72 8.63
N VAL A 31 -8.58 6.53 8.53
CA VAL A 31 -10.01 6.31 8.81
C VAL A 31 -10.36 6.68 10.26
N ASN A 32 -9.58 6.21 11.24
CA ASN A 32 -9.85 6.46 12.66
C ASN A 32 -9.67 7.94 13.00
N SER A 33 -8.57 8.57 12.55
CA SER A 33 -8.34 9.99 12.80
C SER A 33 -9.46 10.88 12.24
N LEU A 34 -9.90 10.61 11.02
CA LEU A 34 -10.96 11.41 10.40
C LEU A 34 -12.34 11.16 11.04
N LYS A 35 -12.64 9.93 11.47
CA LYS A 35 -13.85 9.61 12.25
C LYS A 35 -13.90 10.38 13.57
N ASP A 36 -12.75 10.52 14.22
CA ASP A 36 -12.60 11.27 15.46
C ASP A 36 -12.58 12.80 15.24
N GLY A 37 -12.72 13.26 14.00
CA GLY A 37 -12.69 14.68 13.65
C GLY A 37 -11.30 15.32 13.78
N GLN A 38 -10.25 14.52 13.84
CA GLN A 38 -8.87 14.98 13.98
C GLN A 38 -8.29 15.44 12.64
N GLU A 39 -7.61 16.60 12.66
CA GLU A 39 -6.81 17.04 11.52
C GLU A 39 -5.53 16.21 11.44
N ILE A 40 -5.21 15.69 10.26
CA ILE A 40 -3.99 14.92 10.01
C ILE A 40 -3.10 15.62 8.98
N ARG A 41 -1.78 15.52 9.18
CA ARG A 41 -0.77 16.08 8.28
C ARG A 41 -0.13 14.95 7.50
N VAL A 42 -0.25 14.98 6.17
CA VAL A 42 0.18 13.88 5.29
C VAL A 42 1.13 14.41 4.22
N VAL A 43 2.26 13.71 4.02
CA VAL A 43 3.27 14.12 3.03
C VAL A 43 2.76 13.95 1.60
N ASN A 44 2.99 14.96 0.76
CA ASN A 44 2.59 14.98 -0.64
C ASN A 44 3.74 14.81 -1.63
N ASP A 45 4.97 14.63 -1.13
CA ASP A 45 6.19 14.48 -1.91
C ASP A 45 6.82 13.08 -1.85
N GLN A 46 6.23 12.13 -1.09
CA GLN A 46 6.64 10.72 -1.04
C GLN A 46 5.74 9.86 -1.91
N TYR A 47 6.26 9.38 -3.04
CA TYR A 47 5.55 8.56 -4.03
C TYR A 47 5.94 7.09 -3.92
N ASN A 48 4.96 6.21 -3.98
CA ASN A 48 5.14 4.76 -3.99
C ASN A 48 3.89 4.05 -4.59
N ASN A 49 3.93 2.71 -4.66
CA ASN A 49 2.74 1.89 -4.97
C ASN A 49 2.22 1.30 -3.65
N PRO A 50 1.19 1.86 -3.00
CA PRO A 50 0.59 1.19 -1.85
C PRO A 50 0.10 -0.20 -2.25
N THR A 51 0.39 -1.19 -1.43
CA THR A 51 0.11 -2.60 -1.73
C THR A 51 -0.86 -3.16 -0.70
N TRP A 52 -2.01 -3.65 -1.16
CA TRP A 52 -3.00 -4.26 -0.28
C TRP A 52 -2.51 -5.61 0.24
N THR A 53 -2.74 -5.89 1.53
CA THR A 53 -2.33 -7.15 2.17
C THR A 53 -2.88 -8.38 1.46
N LYS A 54 -4.13 -8.32 0.97
CA LYS A 54 -4.71 -9.44 0.20
C LYS A 54 -4.02 -9.62 -1.14
N SER A 55 -3.78 -8.54 -1.88
CA SER A 55 -3.02 -8.57 -3.15
C SER A 55 -1.65 -9.21 -2.94
N MET A 56 -0.93 -8.82 -1.89
CA MET A 56 0.37 -9.43 -1.56
C MET A 56 0.23 -10.92 -1.22
N ALA A 57 -0.80 -11.32 -0.47
CA ALA A 57 -1.03 -12.72 -0.11
C ALA A 57 -1.35 -13.58 -1.35
N ASP A 58 -2.18 -13.07 -2.26
CA ASP A 58 -2.53 -13.74 -3.50
C ASP A 58 -1.26 -13.98 -4.36
N ILE A 59 -0.40 -12.98 -4.48
CA ILE A 59 0.88 -13.09 -5.22
C ILE A 59 1.83 -14.07 -4.56
N ILE A 60 1.92 -14.10 -3.23
CA ILE A 60 2.75 -15.09 -2.52
C ILE A 60 2.26 -16.52 -2.84
N SER A 61 0.95 -16.75 -2.80
CA SER A 61 0.36 -18.06 -3.13
C SER A 61 0.69 -18.46 -4.56
N LEU A 62 0.47 -17.56 -5.53
CA LEU A 62 0.78 -17.83 -6.93
C LEU A 62 2.28 -18.10 -7.17
N CYS A 63 3.16 -17.37 -6.50
CA CYS A 63 4.60 -17.63 -6.59
C CYS A 63 4.99 -19.03 -6.08
N ILE A 64 4.34 -19.48 -5.00
CA ILE A 64 4.57 -20.83 -4.45
C ILE A 64 4.01 -21.90 -5.39
N GLU A 65 2.78 -21.73 -5.89
CA GLU A 65 2.11 -22.66 -6.80
C GLU A 65 2.87 -22.85 -8.13
N ASN A 66 3.64 -21.83 -8.55
CA ASN A 66 4.44 -21.87 -9.78
C ASN A 66 5.94 -22.10 -9.54
N ASP A 67 6.35 -22.52 -8.34
CA ASP A 67 7.75 -22.82 -7.99
C ASP A 67 8.72 -21.68 -8.35
N LEU A 68 8.30 -20.42 -8.18
CA LEU A 68 9.13 -19.28 -8.54
C LEU A 68 10.31 -19.12 -7.58
N SER A 69 11.44 -18.71 -8.14
CA SER A 69 12.68 -18.47 -7.38
C SER A 69 13.35 -17.15 -7.77
N GLY A 70 14.34 -16.73 -6.97
CA GLY A 70 15.10 -15.52 -7.19
C GLY A 70 14.43 -14.28 -6.58
N ILE A 71 14.67 -13.11 -7.17
CA ILE A 71 14.17 -11.83 -6.65
C ILE A 71 13.06 -11.31 -7.56
N VAL A 72 11.91 -11.01 -6.94
CA VAL A 72 10.76 -10.39 -7.61
C VAL A 72 10.27 -9.19 -6.81
N HIS A 73 9.51 -8.32 -7.47
CA HIS A 73 8.92 -7.14 -6.87
C HIS A 73 7.41 -7.16 -7.06
N TRP A 74 6.68 -6.69 -6.04
CA TRP A 74 5.25 -6.48 -6.15
C TRP A 74 4.83 -5.15 -5.54
N GLY A 75 4.08 -4.39 -6.29
CA GLY A 75 3.35 -3.18 -5.89
C GLY A 75 2.08 -3.13 -6.71
N ASP A 76 0.97 -2.69 -6.10
CA ASP A 76 -0.29 -2.55 -6.81
C ASP A 76 -0.21 -1.46 -7.90
N ALA A 77 -1.25 -1.33 -8.73
CA ALA A 77 -1.18 -0.57 -9.98
C ALA A 77 -0.87 0.92 -9.82
N ASP A 78 -1.43 1.55 -8.78
CA ASP A 78 -1.35 3.00 -8.64
C ASP A 78 -0.02 3.48 -8.07
N TYR A 79 0.61 4.43 -8.74
CA TYR A 79 1.79 5.14 -8.28
C TYR A 79 1.42 6.57 -7.90
N LEU A 80 1.31 6.83 -6.59
CA LEU A 80 0.85 8.12 -6.07
C LEU A 80 1.57 8.49 -4.77
N ASN A 81 1.40 9.74 -4.32
CA ASN A 81 1.92 10.18 -3.03
C ASN A 81 0.97 9.80 -1.88
N ARG A 82 1.46 9.90 -0.65
CA ARG A 82 0.68 9.53 0.54
C ARG A 82 -0.53 10.43 0.77
N PHE A 83 -0.43 11.73 0.42
CA PHE A 83 -1.56 12.65 0.56
C PHE A 83 -2.70 12.27 -0.38
N ASP A 84 -2.42 12.02 -1.66
CA ASP A 84 -3.44 11.60 -2.63
C ASP A 84 -4.06 10.25 -2.21
N PHE A 85 -3.27 9.33 -1.65
CA PHE A 85 -3.79 8.08 -1.11
C PHE A 85 -4.74 8.33 0.07
N ALA A 86 -4.41 9.24 1.01
CA ALA A 86 -5.28 9.59 2.12
C ALA A 86 -6.59 10.25 1.64
N ILE A 87 -6.54 11.08 0.59
CA ILE A 87 -7.74 11.67 -0.04
C ILE A 87 -8.64 10.57 -0.60
N LYS A 88 -8.09 9.60 -1.39
CA LYS A 88 -8.87 8.47 -1.91
C LYS A 88 -9.54 7.67 -0.79
N ILE A 89 -8.82 7.40 0.31
CA ILE A 89 -9.40 6.75 1.50
C ILE A 89 -10.56 7.57 2.05
N ALA A 90 -10.37 8.86 2.26
CA ALA A 90 -11.42 9.73 2.81
C ALA A 90 -12.67 9.76 1.92
N GLU A 91 -12.50 9.86 0.60
CA GLU A 91 -13.60 9.83 -0.37
C GLU A 91 -14.37 8.50 -0.34
N LYS A 92 -13.65 7.36 -0.38
CA LYS A 92 -14.27 6.03 -0.36
C LYS A 92 -15.01 5.73 0.94
N PHE A 93 -14.50 6.20 2.08
CA PHE A 93 -15.12 5.99 3.40
C PHE A 93 -16.07 7.13 3.81
N GLU A 94 -16.43 8.04 2.89
CA GLU A 94 -17.33 9.17 3.10
C GLU A 94 -16.92 10.06 4.30
N LEU A 95 -15.61 10.27 4.48
CA LEU A 95 -15.01 11.04 5.56
C LEU A 95 -14.64 12.45 5.11
N ASN A 96 -14.50 13.39 6.06
CA ASN A 96 -14.17 14.77 5.78
C ASN A 96 -12.71 14.95 5.33
N SER A 97 -12.46 14.93 4.02
CA SER A 97 -11.12 15.12 3.42
C SER A 97 -10.50 16.51 3.71
N LYS A 98 -11.28 17.51 4.14
CA LYS A 98 -10.76 18.84 4.51
C LYS A 98 -9.88 18.81 5.76
N LEU A 99 -9.96 17.75 6.55
CA LEU A 99 -9.10 17.53 7.72
C LEU A 99 -7.72 16.99 7.34
N ILE A 100 -7.48 16.63 6.07
CA ILE A 100 -6.18 16.16 5.59
C ILE A 100 -5.39 17.36 5.07
N LYS A 101 -4.24 17.66 5.71
CA LYS A 101 -3.38 18.77 5.33
C LYS A 101 -2.12 18.27 4.65
N PRO A 102 -1.80 18.75 3.44
CA PRO A 102 -0.55 18.39 2.79
C PRO A 102 0.64 19.03 3.49
N ILE A 103 1.72 18.26 3.63
CA ILE A 103 3.03 18.72 4.10
C ILE A 103 4.11 18.12 3.22
N ILE A 104 5.33 18.64 3.31
CA ILE A 104 6.52 18.04 2.67
C ILE A 104 7.31 17.20 3.68
N THR A 105 8.11 16.26 3.18
CA THR A 105 8.89 15.31 4.00
C THR A 105 9.76 16.00 5.05
N THR A 106 10.35 17.14 4.73
CA THR A 106 11.21 17.87 5.66
C THR A 106 10.48 18.39 6.89
N GLU A 107 9.17 18.59 6.82
CA GLU A 107 8.35 19.05 7.95
C GLU A 107 8.06 17.94 8.98
N LEU A 108 8.28 16.65 8.62
CA LEU A 108 8.08 15.53 9.55
C LEU A 108 9.22 15.36 10.56
N ASN A 109 10.38 15.99 10.33
CA ASN A 109 11.55 15.85 11.18
C ASN A 109 11.91 14.40 11.53
N GLN A 110 11.79 13.48 10.56
CA GLN A 110 12.08 12.06 10.76
C GLN A 110 13.58 11.83 10.97
N PRO A 111 13.99 10.92 11.89
CA PRO A 111 15.42 10.66 12.17
C PRO A 111 16.18 10.13 10.94
N ALA A 112 15.50 9.41 10.06
CA ALA A 112 16.10 8.86 8.84
C ALA A 112 15.52 9.52 7.59
N PRO A 113 16.35 9.89 6.60
CA PRO A 113 15.87 10.39 5.33
C PRO A 113 15.05 9.31 4.62
N ARG A 114 13.88 9.68 4.11
CA ARG A 114 13.01 8.79 3.34
C ARG A 114 13.14 9.09 1.85
N PRO A 115 13.18 8.06 0.99
CA PRO A 115 13.16 8.28 -0.45
C PRO A 115 11.84 8.93 -0.87
N LEU A 116 11.92 9.94 -1.73
CA LEU A 116 10.73 10.62 -2.26
C LEU A 116 10.03 9.79 -3.34
N LYS A 117 10.78 8.91 -4.02
CA LYS A 117 10.26 8.04 -5.09
C LYS A 117 10.73 6.61 -4.82
N SER A 118 9.84 5.76 -4.34
CA SER A 118 10.15 4.39 -3.93
C SER A 118 9.22 3.34 -4.54
N GLY A 119 8.54 3.66 -5.65
CA GLY A 119 7.68 2.73 -6.35
C GLY A 119 8.44 1.52 -6.90
N LEU A 120 7.75 0.39 -6.96
CA LEU A 120 8.26 -0.87 -7.52
C LEU A 120 7.58 -1.14 -8.85
N LYS A 121 8.34 -1.73 -9.78
CA LYS A 121 7.82 -2.28 -11.03
C LYS A 121 7.58 -3.77 -10.85
N SER A 122 6.37 -4.22 -11.12
CA SER A 122 5.93 -5.62 -10.99
C SER A 122 6.02 -6.40 -12.30
N ASP A 123 6.63 -5.81 -13.35
CA ASP A 123 6.62 -6.30 -14.73
C ASP A 123 6.94 -7.80 -14.83
N LYS A 124 7.97 -8.27 -14.09
CA LYS A 124 8.37 -9.68 -14.10
C LYS A 124 7.26 -10.62 -13.61
N LEU A 125 6.55 -10.27 -12.53
CA LEU A 125 5.46 -11.10 -12.00
C LEU A 125 4.22 -11.02 -12.89
N ILE A 126 3.93 -9.85 -13.44
CA ILE A 126 2.83 -9.65 -14.38
C ILE A 126 3.01 -10.57 -15.59
N GLU A 127 4.22 -10.59 -16.18
CA GLU A 127 4.52 -11.40 -17.37
C GLU A 127 4.51 -12.90 -17.07
N VAL A 128 5.13 -13.32 -15.93
CA VAL A 128 5.30 -14.77 -15.62
C VAL A 128 4.02 -15.39 -15.10
N LEU A 129 3.21 -14.65 -14.34
CA LEU A 129 1.99 -15.17 -13.70
C LEU A 129 0.71 -14.77 -14.45
N ASP A 130 0.79 -13.97 -15.50
CA ASP A 130 -0.37 -13.41 -16.24
C ASP A 130 -1.39 -12.74 -15.28
N VAL A 131 -0.89 -11.91 -14.37
CA VAL A 131 -1.69 -11.22 -13.36
C VAL A 131 -1.77 -9.73 -13.62
N VAL A 132 -2.85 -9.11 -13.18
CA VAL A 132 -3.03 -7.66 -13.23
C VAL A 132 -3.01 -7.10 -11.81
N PRO A 133 -2.09 -6.16 -11.48
CA PRO A 133 -2.11 -5.49 -10.20
C PRO A 133 -3.45 -4.74 -10.00
N PRO A 134 -4.11 -4.89 -8.85
CA PRO A 134 -5.36 -4.17 -8.59
C PRO A 134 -5.12 -2.67 -8.43
N SER A 135 -6.13 -1.86 -8.75
CA SER A 135 -6.11 -0.43 -8.42
C SER A 135 -6.41 -0.21 -6.93
N ILE A 136 -6.04 0.96 -6.41
CA ILE A 136 -6.42 1.37 -5.05
C ILE A 136 -7.94 1.41 -4.91
N ASP A 137 -8.64 1.89 -5.92
CA ASP A 137 -10.10 2.00 -5.88
C ASP A 137 -10.75 0.62 -5.75
N ASP A 138 -10.30 -0.38 -6.53
CA ASP A 138 -10.78 -1.77 -6.42
C ASP A 138 -10.48 -2.37 -5.03
N CYS A 139 -9.28 -2.11 -4.50
CA CYS A 139 -8.89 -2.60 -3.18
C CYS A 139 -9.74 -1.99 -2.05
N LEU A 140 -9.99 -0.67 -2.10
CA LEU A 140 -10.80 0.01 -1.10
C LEU A 140 -12.27 -0.42 -1.18
N ASP A 141 -12.83 -0.63 -2.38
CA ASP A 141 -14.17 -1.16 -2.56
C ASP A 141 -14.31 -2.56 -1.95
N ALA A 142 -13.36 -3.45 -2.22
CA ALA A 142 -13.36 -4.81 -1.64
C ALA A 142 -13.23 -4.80 -0.11
N ILE A 143 -12.50 -3.85 0.47
CA ILE A 143 -12.39 -3.66 1.92
C ILE A 143 -13.73 -3.21 2.51
N LEU A 144 -14.43 -2.27 1.86
CA LEU A 144 -15.73 -1.79 2.32
C LEU A 144 -16.79 -2.89 2.27
N GLU A 145 -16.85 -3.67 1.18
CA GLU A 145 -17.77 -4.79 1.04
C GLU A 145 -17.60 -5.86 2.11
N LYS A 146 -16.35 -6.15 2.50
CA LYS A 146 -16.03 -7.08 3.58
C LYS A 146 -16.52 -6.59 4.93
N ASN A 147 -16.41 -5.27 5.19
CA ASN A 147 -16.79 -4.67 6.47
C ASN A 147 -18.30 -4.41 6.59
N ALA A 148 -19.05 -4.54 5.50
CA ALA A 148 -20.52 -4.43 5.47
C ALA A 148 -21.26 -5.76 5.80
N LYS A 149 -20.54 -6.87 5.89
CA LYS A 149 -21.07 -8.22 6.22
C LYS A 149 -20.84 -8.55 7.68
#